data_370e6e37cb3567a94dc9d13eb3cf8b38
#
_entry.id   370e6e37cb3567a94dc9d13eb3cf8b38
#
_cell.length_a   1.000
_cell.length_b   1.000
_cell.length_c   1.000
_cell.angle_alpha   90.00
_cell.angle_beta   90.00
_cell.angle_gamma   90.00
#
_symmetry.space_group_name_H-M   'P 1'
#
loop_
_entity.id
_entity.type
_entity.pdbx_description
1 polymer ?
#
loop_
_entity_poly.entity_id
_entity_poly.type
_entity_poly.pdbx_seq_one_letter_code
_entity_poly.pdbx_strand_id
1 'polypeptide(L)'
;VYGVIFCESHFEPDVISSADAIGLMQVTEETGKWAAAQMGLDPTTIDLTDPDTNIHIGCWYLSWLTEKFGGVSETVLAGYNAGHGSVARWLADEEMSWDGITLDEIPYEETKSYVKRVKLAEQAYRLRLRLQAYLEETPLGVYADRTADLEGNEE
;
A
#
# COMPACT_ATOMS: atom_id res chain seq x y z
N VAL A 1 -0.79 0.81 4.18
CA VAL A 1 0.02 1.63 3.27
C VAL A 1 1.46 1.15 3.22
N TYR A 2 2.24 1.12 4.34
CA TYR A 2 3.67 0.71 4.34
C TYR A 2 3.94 -0.63 3.63
N GLY A 3 3.11 -1.65 3.86
CA GLY A 3 3.25 -2.95 3.21
C GLY A 3 3.05 -2.89 1.70
N VAL A 4 2.15 -2.01 1.22
CA VAL A 4 1.95 -1.77 -0.22
C VAL A 4 3.20 -1.10 -0.80
N ILE A 5 3.64 0.04 -0.25
CA ILE A 5 4.84 0.75 -0.74
C ILE A 5 6.07 -0.17 -0.76
N PHE A 6 6.25 -0.98 0.30
CA PHE A 6 7.36 -1.95 0.32
C PHE A 6 7.29 -2.97 -0.81
N CYS A 7 6.10 -3.50 -1.11
CA CYS A 7 5.93 -4.51 -2.16
C CYS A 7 5.95 -3.91 -3.57
N GLU A 8 5.58 -2.64 -3.72
CA GLU A 8 5.52 -1.95 -5.02
C GLU A 8 6.88 -1.40 -5.44
N SER A 9 7.58 -0.71 -4.54
CA SER A 9 8.79 0.05 -4.90
C SER A 9 9.98 -0.16 -3.97
N HIS A 10 9.84 -0.91 -2.87
CA HIS A 10 10.83 -0.97 -1.78
C HIS A 10 11.20 0.42 -1.21
N PHE A 11 10.25 1.36 -1.22
CA PHE A 11 10.41 2.78 -0.87
C PHE A 11 11.30 3.59 -1.83
N GLU A 12 11.57 3.09 -3.04
CA GLU A 12 12.27 3.84 -4.07
C GLU A 12 11.28 4.72 -4.84
N PRO A 13 11.38 6.06 -4.79
CA PRO A 13 10.36 6.95 -5.37
C PRO A 13 10.40 7.01 -6.90
N ASP A 14 11.55 6.74 -7.51
CA ASP A 14 11.78 6.93 -8.94
C ASP A 14 11.54 5.67 -9.79
N VAL A 15 10.95 4.62 -9.20
CA VAL A 15 10.71 3.36 -9.90
C VAL A 15 9.59 3.49 -10.91
N ILE A 16 9.86 3.06 -12.15
CA ILE A 16 8.86 2.86 -13.19
C ILE A 16 8.92 1.39 -13.61
N SER A 17 7.77 0.71 -13.55
CA SER A 17 7.68 -0.70 -13.92
C SER A 17 7.57 -0.89 -15.44
N SER A 18 7.70 -2.15 -15.90
CA SER A 18 7.46 -2.51 -17.31
C SER A 18 6.00 -2.30 -17.77
N ALA A 19 5.08 -2.11 -16.84
CA ALA A 19 3.67 -1.79 -17.07
C ALA A 19 3.38 -0.28 -16.90
N ASP A 20 4.42 0.57 -16.95
CA ASP A 20 4.33 2.03 -16.79
C ASP A 20 3.68 2.46 -15.47
N ALA A 21 3.75 1.64 -14.43
CA ALA A 21 3.37 2.03 -13.07
C ALA A 21 4.50 2.82 -12.42
N ILE A 22 4.17 3.91 -11.74
CA ILE A 22 5.09 4.97 -11.32
C ILE A 22 5.15 5.09 -9.81
N GLY A 23 6.35 5.26 -9.28
CA GLY A 23 6.66 5.79 -7.96
C GLY A 23 6.39 4.82 -6.80
N LEU A 24 6.32 5.38 -5.59
CA LEU A 24 6.26 4.64 -4.32
C LEU A 24 5.12 3.63 -4.26
N MET A 25 3.95 3.96 -4.77
CA MET A 25 2.77 3.10 -4.76
C MET A 25 2.45 2.48 -6.12
N GLN A 26 3.35 2.63 -7.11
CA GLN A 26 3.23 2.06 -8.45
C GLN A 26 1.85 2.33 -9.08
N VAL A 27 1.49 3.62 -9.14
CA VAL A 27 0.23 4.06 -9.74
C VAL A 27 0.43 4.25 -11.24
N THR A 28 -0.43 3.62 -12.06
CA THR A 28 -0.42 3.86 -13.50
C THR A 28 -1.02 5.23 -13.83
N GLU A 29 -0.61 5.81 -14.96
CA GLU A 29 -1.13 7.11 -15.40
C GLU A 29 -2.66 7.11 -15.56
N GLU A 30 -3.23 6.02 -16.07
CA GLU A 30 -4.68 5.84 -16.21
C GLU A 30 -5.38 5.88 -14.85
N THR A 31 -4.90 5.07 -13.89
CA THR A 31 -5.45 5.03 -12.52
C THR A 31 -5.30 6.39 -11.82
N GLY A 32 -4.13 7.04 -11.98
CA GLY A 32 -3.85 8.33 -11.38
C GLY A 32 -4.80 9.42 -11.89
N LYS A 33 -4.97 9.54 -13.20
CA LYS A 33 -5.90 10.50 -13.83
C LYS A 33 -7.35 10.24 -13.41
N TRP A 34 -7.76 8.98 -13.42
CA TRP A 34 -9.11 8.60 -12.99
C TRP A 34 -9.33 8.96 -11.51
N ALA A 35 -8.40 8.59 -10.63
CA ALA A 35 -8.48 8.88 -9.20
C ALA A 35 -8.53 10.39 -8.94
N ALA A 36 -7.65 11.18 -9.59
CA ALA A 36 -7.64 12.64 -9.50
C ALA A 36 -9.01 13.25 -9.86
N ALA A 37 -9.62 12.79 -10.95
CA ALA A 37 -10.94 13.25 -11.37
C ALA A 37 -12.02 12.91 -10.30
N GLN A 38 -11.97 11.72 -9.69
CA GLN A 38 -12.89 11.35 -8.61
C GLN A 38 -12.68 12.19 -7.35
N MET A 39 -11.44 12.62 -7.09
CA MET A 39 -11.08 13.50 -5.98
C MET A 39 -11.45 14.98 -6.23
N GLY A 40 -11.93 15.33 -7.43
CA GLY A 40 -12.18 16.71 -7.83
C GLY A 40 -10.91 17.51 -8.16
N LEU A 41 -9.78 16.83 -8.39
CA LEU A 41 -8.52 17.41 -8.84
C LEU A 41 -8.48 17.46 -10.37
N ASP A 42 -7.67 18.36 -10.93
CA ASP A 42 -7.43 18.38 -12.38
C ASP A 42 -6.50 17.22 -12.78
N PRO A 43 -6.99 16.21 -13.55
CA PRO A 43 -6.20 15.06 -13.96
C PRO A 43 -5.00 15.41 -14.83
N THR A 44 -4.96 16.61 -15.42
CA THR A 44 -3.88 17.04 -16.32
C THR A 44 -2.69 17.62 -15.57
N THR A 45 -2.86 17.94 -14.28
CA THR A 45 -1.84 18.60 -13.45
C THR A 45 -1.17 17.66 -12.44
N ILE A 46 -1.63 16.40 -12.33
CA ILE A 46 -1.01 15.45 -11.43
C ILE A 46 0.36 15.00 -11.92
N ASP A 47 1.33 14.98 -11.01
CA ASP A 47 2.66 14.43 -11.25
C ASP A 47 2.84 13.18 -10.36
N LEU A 48 2.78 12.00 -10.96
CA LEU A 48 2.96 10.73 -10.24
C LEU A 48 4.42 10.44 -9.89
N THR A 49 5.37 11.23 -10.40
CA THR A 49 6.78 11.13 -10.00
C THR A 49 7.05 11.87 -8.70
N ASP A 50 6.17 12.83 -8.33
CA ASP A 50 6.21 13.47 -7.02
C ASP A 50 5.74 12.49 -5.93
N PRO A 51 6.58 12.18 -4.92
CA PRO A 51 6.26 11.20 -3.89
C PRO A 51 4.98 11.49 -3.10
N ASP A 52 4.73 12.76 -2.78
CA ASP A 52 3.56 13.17 -2.00
C ASP A 52 2.27 12.97 -2.81
N THR A 53 2.27 13.37 -4.07
CA THR A 53 1.18 13.14 -5.02
C THR A 53 0.93 11.66 -5.23
N ASN A 54 1.98 10.87 -5.41
CA ASN A 54 1.90 9.42 -5.61
C ASN A 54 1.25 8.72 -4.41
N ILE A 55 1.71 9.02 -3.19
CA ILE A 55 1.14 8.47 -1.95
C ILE A 55 -0.32 8.92 -1.78
N HIS A 56 -0.63 10.18 -2.04
CA HIS A 56 -1.99 10.71 -1.90
C HIS A 56 -2.97 9.98 -2.82
N ILE A 57 -2.64 9.85 -4.10
CA ILE A 57 -3.45 9.14 -5.11
C ILE A 57 -3.56 7.65 -4.76
N GLY A 58 -2.45 6.99 -4.42
CA GLY A 58 -2.44 5.56 -4.07
C GLY A 58 -3.24 5.24 -2.82
N CYS A 59 -3.13 6.08 -1.78
CA CYS A 59 -3.93 5.95 -0.55
C CYS A 59 -5.41 6.17 -0.80
N TRP A 60 -5.76 7.17 -1.61
CA TRP A 60 -7.14 7.40 -2.02
C TRP A 60 -7.70 6.19 -2.77
N TYR A 61 -6.94 5.63 -3.71
CA TYR A 61 -7.36 4.44 -4.46
C TYR A 61 -7.56 3.22 -3.57
N LEU A 62 -6.68 3.00 -2.58
CA LEU A 62 -6.86 1.95 -1.56
C LEU A 62 -8.14 2.16 -0.74
N SER A 63 -8.44 3.41 -0.35
CA SER A 63 -9.66 3.75 0.38
C SER A 63 -10.90 3.46 -0.46
N TRP A 64 -10.90 3.89 -1.71
CA TRP A 64 -11.98 3.61 -2.65
C TRP A 64 -12.21 2.11 -2.87
N LEU A 65 -11.13 1.32 -3.03
CA LEU A 65 -11.23 -0.14 -3.11
C LEU A 65 -11.79 -0.76 -1.83
N THR A 66 -11.44 -0.20 -0.67
CA THR A 66 -11.95 -0.65 0.63
C THR A 66 -13.46 -0.46 0.74
N GLU A 67 -13.97 0.70 0.32
CA GLU A 67 -15.41 0.96 0.25
C GLU A 67 -16.09 0.05 -0.78
N LYS A 68 -15.50 -0.06 -1.98
CA LYS A 68 -16.04 -0.86 -3.07
C LYS A 68 -16.16 -2.35 -2.75
N PHE A 69 -15.20 -2.92 -2.02
CA PHE A 69 -15.11 -4.35 -1.72
C PHE A 69 -15.41 -4.69 -0.25
N GLY A 70 -16.20 -3.86 0.44
CA GLY A 70 -16.71 -4.14 1.78
C GLY A 70 -15.63 -4.32 2.87
N GLY A 71 -14.43 -3.78 2.64
CA GLY A 71 -13.34 -3.78 3.63
C GLY A 71 -12.59 -5.11 3.77
N VAL A 72 -12.85 -6.12 2.93
CA VAL A 72 -12.12 -7.39 2.95
C VAL A 72 -10.71 -7.19 2.42
N SER A 73 -9.73 -7.25 3.30
CA SER A 73 -8.32 -6.89 3.02
C SER A 73 -7.73 -7.61 1.82
N GLU A 74 -7.96 -8.93 1.69
CA GLU A 74 -7.47 -9.72 0.56
C GLU A 74 -8.07 -9.27 -0.76
N THR A 75 -9.39 -9.03 -0.78
CA THR A 75 -10.11 -8.56 -1.96
C THR A 75 -9.66 -7.15 -2.37
N VAL A 76 -9.44 -6.26 -1.40
CA VAL A 76 -8.90 -4.91 -1.62
C VAL A 76 -7.52 -4.95 -2.25
N LEU A 77 -6.61 -5.74 -1.68
CA LEU A 77 -5.24 -5.88 -2.18
C LEU A 77 -5.19 -6.55 -3.56
N ALA A 78 -6.05 -7.54 -3.80
CA ALA A 78 -6.22 -8.13 -5.13
C ALA A 78 -6.71 -7.08 -6.14
N GLY A 79 -7.65 -6.23 -5.73
CA GLY A 79 -8.15 -5.11 -6.54
C GLY A 79 -7.10 -4.06 -6.86
N TYR A 80 -6.18 -3.82 -5.93
CA TYR A 80 -5.06 -2.91 -6.14
C TYR A 80 -4.09 -3.42 -7.22
N ASN A 81 -3.71 -4.70 -7.14
CA ASN A 81 -2.73 -5.30 -8.06
C ASN A 81 -3.33 -5.72 -9.40
N ALA A 82 -4.46 -6.44 -9.40
CA ALA A 82 -5.08 -6.98 -10.63
C ALA A 82 -6.09 -6.04 -11.28
N GLY A 83 -6.38 -4.89 -10.64
CA GLY A 83 -7.40 -3.96 -11.05
C GLY A 83 -8.80 -4.34 -10.55
N HIS A 84 -9.56 -3.33 -10.16
CA HIS A 84 -10.90 -3.50 -9.58
C HIS A 84 -11.90 -4.22 -10.51
N GLY A 85 -11.74 -4.06 -11.82
CA GLY A 85 -12.60 -4.72 -12.81
C GLY A 85 -12.39 -6.24 -12.86
N SER A 86 -11.17 -6.73 -12.70
CA SER A 86 -10.86 -8.16 -12.60
C SER A 86 -11.48 -8.76 -11.34
N VAL A 87 -11.26 -8.11 -10.20
CA VAL A 87 -11.82 -8.56 -8.92
C VAL A 87 -13.34 -8.55 -8.93
N ALA A 88 -13.97 -7.53 -9.52
CA ALA A 88 -15.43 -7.51 -9.64
C ALA A 88 -15.98 -8.71 -10.45
N ARG A 89 -15.26 -9.16 -11.49
CA ARG A 89 -15.63 -10.38 -12.23
C ARG A 89 -15.43 -11.65 -11.40
N TRP A 90 -14.33 -11.73 -10.64
CA TRP A 90 -14.07 -12.88 -9.77
C TRP A 90 -15.10 -12.99 -8.63
N LEU A 91 -15.52 -11.88 -8.04
CA LEU A 91 -16.57 -11.88 -7.02
C LEU A 91 -17.95 -12.25 -7.54
N ALA A 92 -18.18 -12.08 -8.85
CA ALA A 92 -19.43 -12.49 -9.51
C ALA A 92 -19.44 -13.96 -9.95
N ASP A 93 -18.33 -14.66 -9.79
CA ASP A 93 -18.16 -16.07 -10.17
C ASP A 93 -18.25 -16.95 -8.92
N GLU A 94 -19.24 -17.84 -8.83
CA GLU A 94 -19.48 -18.72 -7.69
C GLU A 94 -18.33 -19.70 -7.42
N GLU A 95 -17.48 -20.00 -8.43
CA GLU A 95 -16.27 -20.82 -8.24
C GLU A 95 -15.14 -20.05 -7.56
N MET A 96 -15.15 -18.71 -7.61
CA MET A 96 -14.12 -17.85 -7.06
C MET A 96 -14.56 -17.10 -5.79
N SER A 97 -15.88 -16.97 -5.58
CA SER A 97 -16.45 -16.29 -4.41
C SER A 97 -17.87 -16.80 -4.15
N TRP A 98 -18.07 -17.45 -3.03
CA TRP A 98 -19.40 -17.97 -2.67
C TRP A 98 -20.34 -16.90 -2.10
N ASP A 99 -19.79 -15.80 -1.55
CA ASP A 99 -20.55 -14.73 -0.89
C ASP A 99 -20.59 -13.41 -1.70
N GLY A 100 -19.86 -13.34 -2.83
CA GLY A 100 -19.74 -12.15 -3.66
C GLY A 100 -18.92 -11.03 -3.05
N ILE A 101 -18.22 -11.28 -1.93
CA ILE A 101 -17.47 -10.28 -1.14
C ILE A 101 -16.03 -10.75 -0.89
N THR A 102 -15.88 -12.03 -0.52
CA THR A 102 -14.61 -12.67 -0.20
C THR A 102 -14.12 -13.49 -1.38
N LEU A 103 -12.86 -13.36 -1.76
CA LEU A 103 -12.25 -14.23 -2.77
C LEU A 103 -11.78 -15.55 -2.13
N ASP A 104 -12.44 -16.65 -2.47
CA ASP A 104 -12.03 -18.01 -2.10
C ASP A 104 -10.84 -18.46 -2.95
N GLU A 105 -10.79 -18.01 -4.23
CA GLU A 105 -9.69 -18.25 -5.15
C GLU A 105 -9.28 -16.95 -5.85
N ILE A 106 -7.98 -16.72 -5.99
CA ILE A 106 -7.39 -15.66 -6.81
C ILE A 106 -6.74 -16.30 -8.02
N PRO A 107 -7.29 -16.12 -9.23
CA PRO A 107 -6.84 -16.88 -10.42
C PRO A 107 -5.43 -16.52 -10.88
N TYR A 108 -4.98 -15.28 -10.61
CA TYR A 108 -3.66 -14.81 -11.01
C TYR A 108 -2.63 -15.10 -9.92
N GLU A 109 -1.68 -15.99 -10.19
CA GLU A 109 -0.61 -16.35 -9.26
C GLU A 109 0.23 -15.14 -8.81
N GLU A 110 0.43 -14.17 -9.69
CA GLU A 110 1.10 -12.91 -9.34
C GLU A 110 0.32 -12.17 -8.26
N THR A 111 -1.00 -11.97 -8.45
CA THR A 111 -1.88 -11.28 -7.49
C THR A 111 -1.98 -12.05 -6.18
N LYS A 112 -2.11 -13.38 -6.25
CA LYS A 112 -2.12 -14.25 -5.06
C LYS A 112 -0.85 -14.11 -4.24
N SER A 113 0.30 -14.07 -4.90
CA SER A 113 1.61 -13.86 -4.29
C SER A 113 1.75 -12.44 -3.74
N TYR A 114 1.27 -11.43 -4.47
CA TYR A 114 1.25 -10.03 -4.04
C TYR A 114 0.47 -9.85 -2.73
N VAL A 115 -0.77 -10.32 -2.67
CA VAL A 115 -1.62 -10.25 -1.47
C VAL A 115 -0.89 -10.84 -0.25
N LYS A 116 -0.27 -12.02 -0.41
CA LYS A 116 0.51 -12.66 0.68
C LYS A 116 1.69 -11.80 1.12
N ARG A 117 2.47 -11.25 0.17
CA ARG A 117 3.63 -10.40 0.47
C ARG A 117 3.22 -9.12 1.21
N VAL A 118 2.17 -8.43 0.74
CA VAL A 118 1.70 -7.19 1.38
C VAL A 118 1.21 -7.46 2.79
N LYS A 119 0.44 -8.52 3.03
CA LYS A 119 -0.04 -8.90 4.36
C LYS A 119 1.12 -9.23 5.32
N LEU A 120 2.13 -9.94 4.85
CA LEU A 120 3.32 -10.24 5.65
C LEU A 120 4.09 -8.96 5.99
N ALA A 121 4.32 -8.10 5.01
CA ALA A 121 4.97 -6.80 5.21
C ALA A 121 4.18 -5.92 6.19
N GLU A 122 2.85 -5.86 6.06
CA GLU A 122 1.99 -5.13 6.99
C GLU A 122 2.16 -5.60 8.43
N GLN A 123 2.18 -6.92 8.67
CA GLN A 123 2.40 -7.49 10.00
C GLN A 123 3.76 -7.11 10.57
N ALA A 124 4.83 -7.18 9.75
CA ALA A 124 6.17 -6.80 10.15
C ALA A 124 6.26 -5.31 10.52
N TYR A 125 5.66 -4.41 9.72
CA TYR A 125 5.63 -2.97 10.02
C TYR A 125 4.80 -2.65 11.25
N ARG A 126 3.66 -3.30 11.46
CA ARG A 126 2.86 -3.15 12.69
C ARG A 126 3.65 -3.55 13.93
N LEU A 127 4.39 -4.66 13.86
CA LEU A 127 5.24 -5.11 14.97
C LEU A 127 6.37 -4.11 15.23
N ARG A 128 7.06 -3.66 14.18
CA ARG A 128 8.13 -2.66 14.28
C ARG A 128 7.65 -1.36 14.95
N LEU A 129 6.52 -0.81 14.50
CA LEU A 129 5.97 0.42 15.06
C LEU A 129 5.55 0.26 16.53
N ARG A 130 4.98 -0.90 16.90
CA ARG A 130 4.65 -1.19 18.31
C ARG A 130 5.90 -1.30 19.18
N LEU A 131 6.94 -1.95 18.67
CA LEU A 131 8.21 -2.07 19.39
C LEU A 131 8.87 -0.71 19.56
N GLN A 132 8.88 0.11 18.51
CA GLN A 132 9.42 1.47 18.58
C GLN A 132 8.68 2.31 19.62
N ALA A 133 7.36 2.35 19.60
CA ALA A 133 6.55 3.05 20.59
C ALA A 133 6.82 2.55 22.02
N TYR A 134 6.93 1.22 22.19
CA TYR A 134 7.27 0.64 23.50
C TYR A 134 8.65 1.08 24.00
N LEU A 135 9.65 1.13 23.13
CA LEU A 135 11.01 1.56 23.50
C LEU A 135 11.07 3.06 23.84
N GLU A 136 10.30 3.90 23.14
CA GLU A 136 10.20 5.34 23.42
C GLU A 136 9.51 5.62 24.76
N GLU A 137 8.53 4.81 25.17
CA GLU A 137 7.78 4.97 26.41
C GLU A 137 8.44 4.30 27.63
N THR A 138 9.46 3.44 27.44
CA THR A 138 10.08 2.69 28.52
C THR A 138 11.37 3.36 29.04
N PRO A 139 11.77 3.11 30.31
CA PRO A 139 13.05 3.60 30.84
C PRO A 139 14.27 3.21 30.00
N LEU A 140 14.20 2.10 29.26
CA LEU A 140 15.27 1.66 28.35
C LEU A 140 15.44 2.62 27.16
N GLY A 141 14.35 3.16 26.61
CA GLY A 141 14.41 4.18 25.55
C GLY A 141 15.04 5.49 26.02
N VAL A 142 14.72 5.91 27.25
CA VAL A 142 15.32 7.09 27.88
C VAL A 142 16.83 6.93 28.12
N TYR A 143 17.32 5.73 28.38
CA TYR A 143 18.76 5.45 28.52
C TYR A 143 19.51 5.47 27.20
N ALA A 144 18.91 4.99 26.11
CA ALA A 144 19.52 5.02 24.78
C ALA A 144 19.72 6.46 24.27
N ASP A 145 18.77 7.33 24.50
CA ASP A 145 18.84 8.75 24.11
C ASP A 145 19.94 9.51 24.91
N ARG A 146 20.08 9.21 26.22
CA ARG A 146 21.14 9.82 27.06
C ARG A 146 22.55 9.38 26.68
N THR A 147 22.77 8.20 26.11
CA THR A 147 24.10 7.77 25.70
C THR A 147 24.51 8.42 24.37
N ALA A 148 23.58 8.73 23.49
CA ALA A 148 23.86 9.49 22.27
C ALA A 148 24.33 10.94 22.58
N ASP A 149 23.75 11.58 23.61
CA ASP A 149 24.16 12.93 24.05
C ASP A 149 25.55 12.96 24.71
N LEU A 150 26.06 11.84 25.24
CA LEU A 150 27.38 11.76 25.88
C LEU A 150 28.53 11.57 24.88
N GLU A 151 28.26 10.93 23.72
CA GLU A 151 29.26 10.74 22.68
C GLU A 151 29.46 11.97 21.76
N GLY A 152 28.55 12.97 21.84
CA GLY A 152 28.63 14.21 21.06
C GLY A 152 29.45 15.34 21.74
N ASN A 153 29.99 15.16 22.97
CA ASN A 153 30.69 16.21 23.73
C ASN A 153 32.20 15.96 23.88
N GLU A 154 32.82 15.07 23.13
CA GLU A 154 34.28 14.89 23.10
C GLU A 154 34.86 15.39 21.75
N GLU A 155 34.70 16.68 21.46
CA GLU A 155 35.52 17.45 20.50
C GLU A 155 35.97 18.78 21.10
#